data_5236fe866a7a9344e38430bd3302e088
#
_entry.id   5236fe866a7a9344e38430bd3302e088
#
_cell.length_a   1.000
_cell.length_b   1.000
_cell.length_c   1.000
_cell.angle_alpha   90.00
_cell.angle_beta   90.00
_cell.angle_gamma   90.00
#
_symmetry.space_group_name_H-M   'P 1'
#
loop_
_entity.id
_entity.type
_entity.pdbx_description
1 polymer ?
#
loop_
_entity_poly.entity_id
_entity_poly.type
_entity_poly.pdbx_seq_one_letter_code
_entity_poly.pdbx_strand_id
1 'polypeptide(L)' 'MADRLFLVVADYNPEAKRFYERNGYQQVGEIPNLYRPGITEYLMAKNLKK' A
#
# COMPACT_ATOMS: atom_id res chain seq x y z
N MET A 1 8.91 17.31 7.99
CA MET A 1 8.81 16.10 8.82
C MET A 1 7.68 15.21 8.31
N ALA A 2 7.93 13.94 8.23
CA ALA A 2 6.95 13.02 7.67
C ALA A 2 5.85 12.70 8.67
N ASP A 3 4.60 12.87 8.25
CA ASP A 3 3.45 12.55 9.07
C ASP A 3 2.77 11.27 8.59
N ARG A 4 3.36 10.57 7.62
CA ARG A 4 2.77 9.39 7.02
C ARG A 4 3.83 8.34 6.73
N LEU A 5 3.38 7.11 6.82
CA LEU A 5 4.18 5.98 6.36
C LEU A 5 3.58 5.48 5.05
N PHE A 6 4.43 5.09 4.13
CA PHE A 6 4.01 4.55 2.85
C PHE A 6 4.61 3.16 2.65
N LEU A 7 3.87 2.31 1.97
CA LEU A 7 4.38 1.01 1.55
C LEU A 7 3.62 0.58 0.31
N VAL A 8 4.12 -0.45 -0.36
CA VAL A 8 3.42 -1.02 -1.51
C VAL A 8 3.16 -2.50 -1.25
N VAL A 9 2.03 -2.98 -1.75
CA VAL A 9 1.68 -4.40 -1.68
C VAL A 9 1.25 -4.85 -3.07
N ALA A 10 1.65 -6.06 -3.45
CA ALA A 10 1.34 -6.59 -4.76
C ALA A 10 -0.13 -7.00 -4.84
N ASP A 11 -0.70 -6.90 -6.04
CA ASP A 11 -2.11 -7.21 -6.25
C ASP A 11 -2.42 -8.70 -6.07
N TYR A 12 -1.40 -9.55 -6.17
CA TYR A 12 -1.62 -10.99 -5.98
C TYR A 12 -1.59 -11.41 -4.52
N ASN A 13 -1.49 -10.44 -3.59
CA ASN A 13 -1.41 -10.75 -2.17
C ASN A 13 -2.48 -9.97 -1.39
N PRO A 14 -3.76 -10.34 -1.58
CA PRO A 14 -4.86 -9.61 -0.92
C PRO A 14 -4.83 -9.70 0.61
N GLU A 15 -4.24 -10.76 1.15
CA GLU A 15 -4.15 -10.89 2.60
C GLU A 15 -3.23 -9.84 3.20
N ALA A 16 -2.13 -9.53 2.51
CA ALA A 16 -1.23 -8.50 2.98
C ALA A 16 -1.93 -7.14 2.97
N LYS A 17 -2.69 -6.86 1.89
CA LYS A 17 -3.42 -5.61 1.81
C LYS A 17 -4.41 -5.47 2.97
N ARG A 18 -5.16 -6.54 3.26
CA ARG A 18 -6.12 -6.51 4.35
C ARG A 18 -5.43 -6.33 5.71
N PHE A 19 -4.27 -6.97 5.86
CA PHE A 19 -3.49 -6.80 7.08
C PHE A 19 -3.14 -5.34 7.32
N TYR A 20 -2.67 -4.67 6.28
CA TYR A 20 -2.29 -3.26 6.42
C TYR A 20 -3.49 -2.37 6.61
N GLU A 21 -4.61 -2.68 5.96
CA GLU A 21 -5.84 -1.91 6.16
C GLU A 21 -6.30 -1.99 7.61
N ARG A 22 -6.19 -3.17 8.22
CA ARG A 22 -6.55 -3.32 9.64
C ARG A 22 -5.61 -2.56 10.55
N ASN A 23 -4.41 -2.27 10.08
CA ASN A 23 -3.44 -1.51 10.85
C ASN A 23 -3.46 -0.02 10.51
N GLY A 24 -4.51 0.45 9.88
CA GLY A 24 -4.70 1.87 9.65
C GLY A 24 -4.17 2.40 8.33
N TYR A 25 -3.70 1.53 7.45
CA TYR A 25 -3.26 1.95 6.12
C TYR A 25 -4.47 2.04 5.19
N GLN A 26 -4.40 2.98 4.27
CA GLN A 26 -5.41 3.15 3.23
C GLN A 26 -4.73 3.14 1.87
N GLN A 27 -5.40 2.56 0.88
CA GLN A 27 -4.87 2.61 -0.47
C GLN A 27 -5.03 4.02 -1.02
N VAL A 28 -3.93 4.62 -1.43
CA VAL A 28 -3.94 5.98 -1.97
C VAL A 28 -3.53 6.03 -3.43
N GLY A 29 -3.17 4.88 -4.01
CA GLY A 29 -2.81 4.83 -5.42
C GLY A 29 -2.45 3.43 -5.83
N GLU A 30 -2.07 3.30 -7.10
CA GLU A 30 -1.59 2.04 -7.62
C GLU A 30 -0.54 2.30 -8.68
N ILE A 31 0.41 1.39 -8.77
CA ILE A 31 1.54 1.54 -9.69
C ILE A 31 1.64 0.24 -10.48
N PRO A 32 1.17 0.22 -11.74
CA PRO A 32 1.28 -0.99 -12.54
C PRO A 32 2.73 -1.18 -13.00
N ASN A 33 3.13 -2.43 -13.08
CA ASN A 33 4.45 -2.81 -13.61
C ASN A 33 5.62 -2.18 -12.86
N LEU A 34 5.46 -1.96 -11.56
CA LEU A 34 6.52 -1.33 -10.77
C LEU A 34 7.74 -2.24 -10.67
N TYR A 35 7.53 -3.48 -10.26
CA TYR A 35 8.62 -4.44 -10.09
C TYR A 35 8.62 -5.49 -11.18
N ARG A 36 7.44 -5.89 -11.63
CA ARG A 36 7.31 -6.95 -12.63
C ARG A 36 6.20 -6.59 -13.60
N PRO A 37 6.38 -6.92 -14.90
CA PRO A 37 5.32 -6.73 -15.87
C PRO A 37 4.06 -7.49 -15.48
N GLY A 38 2.91 -6.86 -15.63
CA GLY A 38 1.64 -7.49 -15.37
C GLY A 38 1.20 -7.52 -13.92
N ILE A 39 2.02 -6.98 -13.01
CA ILE A 39 1.67 -6.95 -11.59
C ILE A 39 1.58 -5.50 -11.14
N THR A 40 0.46 -5.17 -10.50
CA THR A 40 0.23 -3.84 -9.97
C THR A 40 0.54 -3.83 -8.48
N GLU A 41 1.26 -2.80 -8.04
CA GLU A 41 1.50 -2.58 -6.62
C GLU A 41 0.55 -1.51 -6.14
N TYR A 42 -0.13 -1.80 -5.04
CA TYR A 42 -1.01 -0.80 -4.42
C TYR A 42 -0.20 0.03 -3.44
N LEU A 43 -0.30 1.34 -3.58
CA LEU A 43 0.38 2.26 -2.67
C LEU A 43 -0.52 2.48 -1.47
N MET A 44 -0.01 2.16 -0.30
CA MET A 44 -0.74 2.28 0.95
C MET A 44 -0.10 3.35 1.81
N ALA A 45 -0.93 4.09 2.52
CA ALA A 45 -0.44 5.14 3.40
C ALA A 45 -1.14 5.08 4.74
N LYS A 46 -0.41 5.39 5.78
CA LYS A 46 -0.94 5.47 7.13
C LYS A 46 -0.57 6.81 7.74
N ASN A 47 -1.57 7.51 8.26
CA ASN A 47 -1.32 8.75 8.97
C ASN A 47 -0.78 8.45 10.36
N LEU A 48 0.32 9.07 10.71
CA LEU A 48 0.92 8.94 12.03
C LEU A 48 0.38 9.98 12.99
N LYS A 49 -0.15 11.06 12.43
CA LYS A 49 -0.66 12.17 13.21
C LYS A 49 -2.17 12.08 13.29
N LYS A 50 -2.70 12.26 14.47
CA LYS A 50 -4.14 12.22 14.68
C LYS A 50 -4.81 13.54 14.32
#